data_22c6f1f81307852433667014421864e3
#
_entry.id   22c6f1f81307852433667014421864e3
#
_cell.length_a   1.000
_cell.length_b   1.000
_cell.length_c   1.000
_cell.angle_alpha   90.00
_cell.angle_beta   90.00
_cell.angle_gamma   90.00
#
_symmetry.space_group_name_H-M   'P 1'
#
loop_
_entity.id
_entity.type
_entity.pdbx_description
1 polymer ?
#
loop_
_entity_poly.entity_id
_entity_poly.type
_entity_poly.pdbx_seq_one_letter_code
_entity_poly.pdbx_strand_id
1 'polypeptide(L)'
;MDPRLSHAHGALAGLALGDALGMPTQEMSPAQIRAVYGRITGLVDGDASQPYAPGMPAGSVTDDTEQALLVASLLIRGRGSSSGRVALNAVEFAHALLAWEDSMIERGSLDLLGPSTKAALDRVRAGEDPLTVGGEGTTNGAAMRVTPIGIA
;
A
#
# COMPACT_ATOMS: atom_id res chain seq x y z
N MET A 1 15.61 13.31 -20.68
CA MET A 1 15.19 12.86 -19.33
C MET A 1 16.14 11.73 -18.93
N ASP A 2 16.65 11.73 -17.71
CA ASP A 2 17.50 10.64 -17.20
C ASP A 2 16.70 9.33 -17.25
N PRO A 3 17.23 8.25 -17.88
CA PRO A 3 16.56 6.95 -17.97
C PRO A 3 16.15 6.39 -16.60
N ARG A 4 16.96 6.61 -15.56
CA ARG A 4 16.66 6.17 -14.19
C ARG A 4 15.40 6.86 -13.64
N LEU A 5 15.30 8.19 -13.86
CA LEU A 5 14.13 8.95 -13.44
C LEU A 5 12.88 8.51 -14.21
N SER A 6 13.02 8.22 -15.51
CA SER A 6 11.91 7.70 -16.32
C SER A 6 11.43 6.33 -15.81
N HIS A 7 12.36 5.43 -15.45
CA HIS A 7 12.01 4.12 -14.90
C HIS A 7 11.34 4.24 -13.52
N ALA A 8 11.84 5.11 -12.65
CA ALA A 8 11.25 5.35 -11.34
C ALA A 8 9.82 5.91 -11.46
N HIS A 9 9.61 6.90 -12.34
CA HIS A 9 8.28 7.41 -12.64
C HIS A 9 7.35 6.32 -13.19
N GLY A 10 7.84 5.51 -14.15
CA GLY A 10 7.07 4.41 -14.73
C GLY A 10 6.67 3.37 -13.68
N ALA A 11 7.56 3.02 -12.76
CA ALA A 11 7.30 2.06 -11.71
C ALA A 11 6.24 2.56 -10.72
N LEU A 12 6.35 3.81 -10.24
CA LEU A 12 5.37 4.39 -9.31
C LEU A 12 4.03 4.69 -9.98
N ALA A 13 4.04 5.19 -11.22
CA ALA A 13 2.81 5.41 -11.97
C ALA A 13 2.10 4.08 -12.30
N GLY A 14 2.87 3.04 -12.65
CA GLY A 14 2.35 1.69 -12.89
C GLY A 14 1.74 1.07 -11.65
N LEU A 15 2.37 1.26 -10.48
CA LEU A 15 1.83 0.84 -9.19
C LEU A 15 0.46 1.51 -8.94
N ALA A 16 0.40 2.84 -8.98
CA ALA A 16 -0.83 3.59 -8.71
C ALA A 16 -1.94 3.28 -9.73
N LEU A 17 -1.59 3.13 -11.01
CA LEU A 17 -2.56 2.77 -12.04
C LEU A 17 -3.08 1.34 -11.87
N GLY A 18 -2.19 0.40 -11.53
CA GLY A 18 -2.55 -0.99 -11.27
C GLY A 18 -3.48 -1.12 -10.07
N ASP A 19 -3.18 -0.42 -8.98
CA ASP A 19 -4.00 -0.30 -7.79
C ASP A 19 -5.40 0.28 -8.12
N ALA A 20 -5.46 1.45 -8.75
CA ALA A 20 -6.72 2.10 -9.13
C ALA A 20 -7.58 1.27 -10.11
N LEU A 21 -6.97 0.44 -10.95
CA LEU A 21 -7.68 -0.50 -11.84
C LEU A 21 -8.14 -1.75 -11.09
N GLY A 22 -7.39 -2.21 -10.09
CA GLY A 22 -7.68 -3.39 -9.28
C GLY A 22 -8.71 -3.15 -8.19
N MET A 23 -8.71 -1.97 -7.59
CA MET A 23 -9.54 -1.58 -6.45
C MET A 23 -11.02 -1.98 -6.60
N PRO A 24 -11.71 -1.70 -7.73
CA PRO A 24 -13.14 -1.98 -7.84
C PRO A 24 -13.49 -3.48 -7.79
N THR A 25 -12.52 -4.36 -8.05
CA THR A 25 -12.76 -5.80 -8.19
C THR A 25 -12.05 -6.64 -7.14
N GLN A 26 -11.44 -6.02 -6.15
CA GLN A 26 -10.72 -6.69 -5.06
C GLN A 26 -11.63 -7.70 -4.35
N GLU A 27 -11.13 -8.95 -4.18
CA GLU A 27 -11.85 -10.08 -3.56
C GLU A 27 -13.15 -10.50 -4.28
N MET A 28 -13.40 -10.02 -5.49
CA MET A 28 -14.54 -10.45 -6.30
C MET A 28 -14.17 -11.63 -7.20
N SER A 29 -15.04 -12.62 -7.26
CA SER A 29 -14.91 -13.71 -8.24
C SER A 29 -15.13 -13.19 -9.69
N PRO A 30 -14.58 -13.90 -10.70
CA PRO A 30 -14.82 -13.53 -12.10
C PRO A 30 -16.31 -13.48 -12.49
N ALA A 31 -17.16 -14.27 -11.82
CA ALA A 31 -18.59 -14.26 -12.04
C ALA A 31 -19.24 -12.97 -11.50
N GLN A 32 -18.84 -12.55 -10.29
CA GLN A 32 -19.30 -11.30 -9.69
C GLN A 32 -18.85 -10.10 -10.52
N ILE A 33 -17.57 -10.05 -10.93
CA ILE A 33 -17.04 -8.97 -11.78
C ILE A 33 -17.88 -8.85 -13.06
N ARG A 34 -18.17 -9.98 -13.75
CA ARG A 34 -18.99 -9.97 -14.95
C ARG A 34 -20.42 -9.52 -14.70
N ALA A 35 -21.00 -9.91 -13.57
CA ALA A 35 -22.37 -9.54 -13.22
C ALA A 35 -22.50 -8.04 -12.91
N VAL A 36 -21.53 -7.46 -12.22
CA VAL A 36 -21.54 -6.06 -11.79
C VAL A 36 -21.07 -5.12 -12.90
N TYR A 37 -19.93 -5.43 -13.51
CA TYR A 37 -19.23 -4.50 -14.42
C TYR A 37 -19.29 -4.92 -15.89
N GLY A 38 -19.64 -6.17 -16.19
CA GLY A 38 -19.49 -6.69 -17.55
C GLY A 38 -18.02 -6.77 -17.96
N ARG A 39 -17.66 -6.02 -19.02
CA ARG A 39 -16.28 -5.87 -19.48
C ARG A 39 -15.73 -4.53 -19.02
N ILE A 40 -14.74 -4.55 -18.16
CA ILE A 40 -14.03 -3.34 -17.71
C ILE A 40 -13.03 -2.93 -18.79
N THR A 41 -13.10 -1.68 -19.23
CA THR A 41 -12.21 -1.10 -20.25
C THR A 41 -11.51 0.19 -19.80
N GLY A 42 -11.63 0.54 -18.53
CA GLY A 42 -11.05 1.73 -17.93
C GLY A 42 -11.29 1.76 -16.43
N LEU A 43 -11.03 2.89 -15.81
CA LEU A 43 -11.30 3.11 -14.39
C LEU A 43 -12.82 3.16 -14.16
N VAL A 44 -13.28 2.47 -13.11
CA VAL A 44 -14.68 2.40 -12.71
C VAL A 44 -14.80 2.61 -11.19
N ASP A 45 -15.99 3.04 -10.74
CA ASP A 45 -16.27 3.17 -9.30
C ASP A 45 -16.33 1.79 -8.64
N GLY A 46 -15.97 1.72 -7.35
CA GLY A 46 -16.23 0.55 -6.52
C GLY A 46 -17.74 0.36 -6.34
N ASP A 47 -18.26 -0.81 -6.73
CA ASP A 47 -19.67 -1.14 -6.53
C ASP A 47 -20.03 -1.21 -5.04
N ALA A 48 -21.29 -0.93 -4.69
CA ALA A 48 -21.78 -0.99 -3.31
C ALA A 48 -21.64 -2.39 -2.69
N SER A 49 -21.54 -3.46 -3.48
CA SER A 49 -21.30 -4.83 -3.02
C SER A 49 -19.82 -5.18 -2.82
N GLN A 50 -18.92 -4.28 -3.15
CA GLN A 50 -17.49 -4.48 -3.00
C GLN A 50 -17.13 -4.43 -1.50
N PRO A 51 -16.45 -5.46 -0.94
CA PRO A 51 -16.30 -5.59 0.50
C PRO A 51 -15.34 -4.59 1.16
N TYR A 52 -14.35 -4.06 0.41
CA TYR A 52 -13.29 -3.19 0.96
C TYR A 52 -13.38 -1.74 0.52
N ALA A 53 -13.90 -1.50 -0.68
CA ALA A 53 -13.95 -0.16 -1.28
C ALA A 53 -15.35 0.18 -1.82
N PRO A 54 -16.46 -0.06 -1.06
CA PRO A 54 -17.80 0.22 -1.55
C PRO A 54 -17.97 1.71 -1.84
N GLY A 55 -18.34 2.03 -3.09
CA GLY A 55 -18.56 3.41 -3.52
C GLY A 55 -17.30 4.27 -3.67
N MET A 56 -16.10 3.70 -3.62
CA MET A 56 -14.87 4.45 -3.92
C MET A 56 -14.91 4.95 -5.37
N PRO A 57 -14.62 6.23 -5.62
CA PRO A 57 -14.62 6.79 -6.97
C PRO A 57 -13.59 6.15 -7.89
N ALA A 58 -13.92 6.08 -9.18
CA ALA A 58 -13.01 5.63 -10.24
C ALA A 58 -11.67 6.37 -10.19
N GLY A 59 -10.57 5.63 -10.22
CA GLY A 59 -9.22 6.20 -10.13
C GLY A 59 -8.71 6.44 -8.73
N SER A 60 -9.48 6.11 -7.69
CA SER A 60 -8.96 6.08 -6.31
C SER A 60 -7.88 5.03 -6.18
N VAL A 61 -6.86 5.34 -5.40
CA VAL A 61 -5.81 4.41 -4.96
C VAL A 61 -6.14 3.89 -3.56
N THR A 62 -5.54 2.77 -3.18
CA THR A 62 -5.76 2.09 -1.91
C THR A 62 -4.51 2.14 -1.02
N ASP A 63 -4.49 1.30 0.01
CA ASP A 63 -3.34 1.11 0.89
C ASP A 63 -2.08 0.65 0.13
N ASP A 64 -2.23 -0.05 -0.98
CA ASP A 64 -1.12 -0.48 -1.85
C ASP A 64 -0.27 0.73 -2.28
N THR A 65 -0.88 1.74 -2.86
CA THR A 65 -0.17 2.95 -3.32
C THR A 65 0.24 3.85 -2.14
N GLU A 66 -0.66 4.10 -1.19
CA GLU A 66 -0.37 5.01 -0.07
C GLU A 66 0.79 4.51 0.78
N GLN A 67 0.85 3.22 1.08
CA GLN A 67 1.96 2.64 1.86
C GLN A 67 3.26 2.54 1.04
N ALA A 68 3.20 2.33 -0.28
CA ALA A 68 4.39 2.44 -1.12
C ALA A 68 4.97 3.86 -1.11
N LEU A 69 4.14 4.90 -1.19
CA LEU A 69 4.58 6.30 -1.08
C LEU A 69 5.12 6.62 0.32
N LEU A 70 4.57 6.02 1.37
CA LEU A 70 5.11 6.11 2.72
C LEU A 70 6.54 5.53 2.78
N VAL A 71 6.78 4.34 2.22
CA VAL A 71 8.12 3.74 2.11
C VAL A 71 9.06 4.64 1.31
N ALA A 72 8.64 5.17 0.17
CA ALA A 72 9.43 6.10 -0.63
C ALA A 72 9.85 7.33 0.20
N SER A 73 8.93 7.90 0.95
CA SER A 73 9.17 9.06 1.82
C SER A 73 10.20 8.77 2.92
N LEU A 74 10.14 7.59 3.52
CA LEU A 74 11.11 7.15 4.53
C LEU A 74 12.51 6.96 3.92
N LEU A 75 12.60 6.33 2.75
CA LEU A 75 13.87 6.15 2.03
C LEU A 75 14.50 7.49 1.63
N ILE A 76 13.70 8.47 1.19
CA ILE A 76 14.18 9.82 0.87
C ILE A 76 14.74 10.52 2.11
N ARG A 77 14.06 10.43 3.25
CA ARG A 77 14.53 10.98 4.52
C ARG A 77 15.80 10.28 5.02
N GLY A 78 15.89 8.96 4.86
CA GLY A 78 17.04 8.15 5.26
C GLY A 78 18.32 8.41 4.46
N ARG A 79 18.26 9.05 3.29
CA ARG A 79 19.43 9.40 2.46
C ARG A 79 20.44 10.33 3.13
N GLY A 80 20.06 11.01 4.20
CA GLY A 80 20.96 11.88 4.98
C GLY A 80 21.83 11.16 6.00
N SER A 81 21.73 9.84 6.13
CA SER A 81 22.54 9.05 7.07
C SER A 81 24.01 9.02 6.63
N SER A 82 24.91 9.19 7.59
CA SER A 82 26.37 9.23 7.40
C SER A 82 27.00 7.96 6.78
N SER A 83 26.22 6.88 6.62
CA SER A 83 26.67 5.62 6.01
C SER A 83 26.66 5.61 4.47
N GLY A 84 26.07 6.61 3.83
CA GLY A 84 25.92 6.68 2.37
C GLY A 84 25.02 5.58 1.77
N ARG A 85 24.41 4.72 2.59
CA ARG A 85 23.47 3.68 2.18
C ARG A 85 22.04 4.13 2.51
N VAL A 86 21.16 4.00 1.53
CA VAL A 86 19.72 4.16 1.78
C VAL A 86 19.24 2.92 2.53
N ALA A 87 18.69 3.12 3.72
CA ALA A 87 18.17 2.03 4.54
C ALA A 87 16.81 2.43 5.13
N LEU A 88 15.88 1.49 5.11
CA LEU A 88 14.60 1.64 5.80
C LEU A 88 14.77 1.24 7.27
N ASN A 89 14.51 2.17 8.17
CA ASN A 89 14.51 1.87 9.61
C ASN A 89 13.19 1.18 9.99
N ALA A 90 13.27 -0.04 10.54
CA ALA A 90 12.08 -0.85 10.85
C ALA A 90 11.20 -0.21 11.93
N VAL A 91 11.80 0.45 12.92
CA VAL A 91 11.05 1.14 13.99
C VAL A 91 10.31 2.35 13.42
N GLU A 92 11.02 3.18 12.63
CA GLU A 92 10.42 4.34 11.96
C GLU A 92 9.30 3.92 11.00
N PHE A 93 9.51 2.83 10.27
CA PHE A 93 8.51 2.27 9.36
C PHE A 93 7.26 1.77 10.12
N ALA A 94 7.43 1.03 11.23
CA ALA A 94 6.31 0.57 12.04
C ALA A 94 5.47 1.75 12.58
N HIS A 95 6.13 2.77 13.12
CA HIS A 95 5.46 3.98 13.61
C HIS A 95 4.76 4.76 12.49
N ALA A 96 5.35 4.81 11.30
CA ALA A 96 4.74 5.48 10.16
C ALA A 96 3.50 4.74 9.66
N LEU A 97 3.48 3.40 9.66
CA LEU A 97 2.29 2.61 9.35
C LEU A 97 1.18 2.80 10.39
N LEU A 98 1.54 2.86 11.68
CA LEU A 98 0.56 3.15 12.75
C LEU A 98 -0.09 4.52 12.56
N ALA A 99 0.72 5.55 12.30
CA ALA A 99 0.22 6.90 12.04
C ALA A 99 -0.63 6.97 10.76
N TRP A 100 -0.27 6.19 9.73
CA TRP A 100 -1.07 6.08 8.51
C TRP A 100 -2.44 5.45 8.81
N GLU A 101 -2.50 4.34 9.54
CA GLU A 101 -3.77 3.69 9.92
C GLU A 101 -4.66 4.64 10.74
N ASP A 102 -4.10 5.33 11.73
CA ASP A 102 -4.84 6.30 12.55
C ASP A 102 -5.45 7.41 11.65
N SER A 103 -4.70 7.91 10.68
CA SER A 103 -5.16 8.90 9.70
C SER A 103 -6.26 8.35 8.77
N MET A 104 -6.20 7.07 8.38
CA MET A 104 -7.25 6.43 7.58
C MET A 104 -8.55 6.30 8.37
N ILE A 105 -8.45 5.91 9.65
CA ILE A 105 -9.61 5.83 10.55
C ILE A 105 -10.25 7.20 10.73
N GLU A 106 -9.45 8.25 10.96
CA GLU A 106 -9.94 9.63 11.08
C GLU A 106 -10.67 10.12 9.82
N ARG A 107 -10.23 9.69 8.64
CA ARG A 107 -10.88 9.99 7.34
C ARG A 107 -12.13 9.13 7.09
N GLY A 108 -12.44 8.18 7.95
CA GLY A 108 -13.56 7.26 7.79
C GLY A 108 -13.35 6.22 6.69
N SER A 109 -12.11 5.94 6.33
CA SER A 109 -11.77 4.93 5.33
C SER A 109 -12.02 3.52 5.87
N LEU A 110 -12.52 2.63 5.00
CA LEU A 110 -12.59 1.18 5.26
C LEU A 110 -11.32 0.45 4.80
N ASP A 111 -10.51 1.11 4.00
CA ASP A 111 -9.24 0.62 3.48
C ASP A 111 -8.15 0.79 4.55
N LEU A 112 -7.98 -0.21 5.37
CA LEU A 112 -7.07 -0.24 6.53
C LEU A 112 -5.97 -1.28 6.32
N LEU A 113 -5.07 -1.39 7.32
CA LEU A 113 -4.01 -2.40 7.31
C LEU A 113 -4.57 -3.82 7.19
N GLY A 114 -3.97 -4.60 6.31
CA GLY A 114 -4.26 -6.02 6.21
C GLY A 114 -4.00 -6.76 7.54
N PRO A 115 -4.68 -7.90 7.79
CA PRO A 115 -4.71 -8.54 9.12
C PRO A 115 -3.32 -8.93 9.63
N SER A 116 -2.42 -9.39 8.77
CA SER A 116 -1.06 -9.76 9.18
C SER A 116 -0.22 -8.54 9.61
N THR A 117 -0.33 -7.43 8.87
CA THR A 117 0.36 -6.18 9.22
C THR A 117 -0.20 -5.61 10.51
N LYS A 118 -1.53 -5.62 10.67
CA LYS A 118 -2.18 -5.15 11.89
C LYS A 118 -1.74 -5.95 13.12
N ALA A 119 -1.76 -7.28 13.04
CA ALA A 119 -1.32 -8.13 14.15
C ALA A 119 0.15 -7.86 14.53
N ALA A 120 1.04 -7.65 13.55
CA ALA A 120 2.44 -7.29 13.82
C ALA A 120 2.55 -5.92 14.51
N LEU A 121 1.79 -4.93 14.06
CA LEU A 121 1.84 -3.58 14.63
C LEU A 121 1.18 -3.49 16.01
N ASP A 122 0.16 -4.29 16.30
CA ASP A 122 -0.42 -4.39 17.64
C ASP A 122 0.62 -4.94 18.64
N ARG A 123 1.47 -5.88 18.22
CA ARG A 123 2.61 -6.37 19.02
C ARG A 123 3.67 -5.27 19.22
N VAL A 124 3.94 -4.45 18.19
CA VAL A 124 4.84 -3.29 18.33
C VAL A 124 4.25 -2.28 19.34
N ARG A 125 2.94 -2.00 19.29
CA ARG A 125 2.26 -1.14 20.28
C ARG A 125 2.38 -1.71 21.71
N ALA A 126 2.40 -3.04 21.85
CA ALA A 126 2.63 -3.72 23.13
C ALA A 126 4.10 -3.72 23.58
N GLY A 127 5.04 -3.14 22.80
CA GLY A 127 6.44 -3.00 23.13
C GLY A 127 7.35 -4.10 22.58
N GLU A 128 6.88 -4.95 21.67
CA GLU A 128 7.72 -5.94 20.99
C GLU A 128 8.62 -5.29 19.92
N ASP A 129 9.78 -5.90 19.66
CA ASP A 129 10.74 -5.41 18.68
C ASP A 129 10.19 -5.53 17.24
N PRO A 130 10.06 -4.42 16.49
CA PRO A 130 9.62 -4.43 15.11
C PRO A 130 10.41 -5.37 14.18
N LEU A 131 11.66 -5.67 14.50
CA LEU A 131 12.49 -6.59 13.72
C LEU A 131 12.07 -8.07 13.85
N THR A 132 11.29 -8.40 14.87
CA THR A 132 10.92 -9.79 15.18
C THR A 132 9.46 -10.14 14.87
N VAL A 133 8.58 -9.14 14.79
CA VAL A 133 7.12 -9.37 14.72
C VAL A 133 6.57 -9.61 13.31
N GLY A 134 7.33 -9.32 12.25
CA GLY A 134 6.85 -9.30 10.86
C GLY A 134 6.98 -10.63 10.10
N GLY A 135 7.48 -11.71 10.74
CA GLY A 135 7.86 -12.95 10.04
C GLY A 135 6.71 -13.90 9.66
N GLU A 136 5.51 -13.67 10.16
CA GLU A 136 4.38 -14.60 10.02
C GLU A 136 3.28 -14.10 9.05
N GLY A 137 3.64 -13.17 8.15
CA GLY A 137 2.70 -12.59 7.19
C GLY A 137 2.24 -13.59 6.14
N THR A 138 0.91 -13.68 5.91
CA THR A 138 0.28 -14.54 4.91
C THR A 138 -0.39 -13.76 3.78
N THR A 139 -0.31 -12.43 3.79
CA THR A 139 -0.89 -11.52 2.80
C THR A 139 0.17 -10.84 1.95
N ASN A 140 -0.24 -10.12 0.90
CA ASN A 140 0.66 -9.40 -0.01
C ASN A 140 1.29 -8.12 0.57
N GLY A 141 0.99 -7.75 1.82
CA GLY A 141 1.35 -6.47 2.42
C GLY A 141 2.83 -6.05 2.29
N ALA A 142 3.78 -6.99 2.26
CA ALA A 142 5.18 -6.66 1.97
C ALA A 142 5.42 -6.40 0.47
N ALA A 143 4.79 -7.21 -0.41
CA ALA A 143 4.98 -7.13 -1.85
C ALA A 143 4.39 -5.84 -2.45
N MET A 144 3.21 -5.42 -2.02
CA MET A 144 2.51 -4.25 -2.53
C MET A 144 3.30 -2.94 -2.34
N ARG A 145 4.11 -2.85 -1.26
CA ARG A 145 4.83 -1.62 -0.88
C ARG A 145 6.33 -1.64 -1.19
N VAL A 146 6.85 -2.70 -1.84
CA VAL A 146 8.32 -2.88 -2.05
C VAL A 146 8.88 -2.08 -3.23
N THR A 147 8.07 -1.60 -4.15
CA THR A 147 8.49 -0.89 -5.38
C THR A 147 9.52 0.22 -5.11
N PRO A 148 9.38 1.11 -4.10
CA PRO A 148 10.37 2.15 -3.83
C PRO A 148 11.73 1.61 -3.40
N ILE A 149 11.79 0.44 -2.79
CA ILE A 149 13.06 -0.20 -2.38
C ILE A 149 13.84 -0.64 -3.62
N GLY A 150 13.14 -1.12 -4.67
CA GLY A 150 13.78 -1.49 -5.93
C GLY A 150 14.23 -0.28 -6.77
N ILE A 151 13.75 0.93 -6.48
CA ILE A 151 14.14 2.18 -7.15
C ILE A 151 15.34 2.85 -6.43
N ALA A 152 15.48 2.69 -5.12
CA ALA A 152 16.46 3.37 -4.28
C ALA A 152 17.88 2.82 -4.44
#